data_5184ce37d1bf6a5bef65c449d221558d
#
_entry.id   5184ce37d1bf6a5bef65c449d221558d
#
_cell.length_a   1.000
_cell.length_b   1.000
_cell.length_c   1.000
_cell.angle_alpha   90.00
_cell.angle_beta   90.00
_cell.angle_gamma   90.00
#
_symmetry.space_group_name_H-M   'P 1'
#
loop_
_entity.id
_entity.type
_entity.pdbx_description
1 polymer ?
#
loop_
_entity_poly.entity_id
_entity_poly.type
_entity_poly.pdbx_seq_one_letter_code
_entity_poly.pdbx_strand_id
1 'polypeptide(L)'
;KGISSISNISLLGRMGFKTLGAYLLTTILSISIGLFAVNIIKPGDQISLSQRQNNHIAYQNWKEGKDDSVVMFNQDNTRSLSEAKMRQMQDNVEAQKNSSPLQFIVDMVPSNIFLSLTDNKSMLKIIFFSVFFGIVLVLIPRKDSAPIINLVDSFNAIFLKMVDVVMLAAPYFVFALLAGVISKLAGDNPAGVLEIFKGLGVYCVVVLIGLGLMIFVVYPFVMYLFTKKTYSHFFKSIASAQMLAFSTSSSAATLPVTMDCVNKNLGVSSKVTGFVLPIGATVNMDGTSLYQAVAVVFLAQMHMVDLTIVQQLIIVFTATMASIGSAAVPSAGLIMLIIVLDSVGLNPAWISIIFPVDRILDMCRTVVNVTGDATVCSVVETLES
;
A
#
# COMPACT_ATOMS: atom_id res chain seq x y z
N LYS A 1 -13.42 -8.81 -5.88
CA LYS A 1 -13.20 -10.27 -5.93
C LYS A 1 -13.01 -10.86 -4.53
N GLY A 2 -12.07 -10.38 -3.70
CA GLY A 2 -11.81 -10.92 -2.36
C GLY A 2 -13.08 -11.07 -1.51
N ILE A 3 -13.93 -10.06 -1.49
CA ILE A 3 -15.20 -10.07 -0.73
C ILE A 3 -16.22 -11.01 -1.36
N SER A 4 -16.37 -11.03 -2.68
CA SER A 4 -17.35 -11.85 -3.39
C SER A 4 -17.00 -13.35 -3.45
N SER A 5 -15.79 -13.75 -3.07
CA SER A 5 -15.40 -15.17 -2.97
C SER A 5 -16.02 -15.89 -1.75
N ILE A 6 -16.66 -15.17 -0.86
CA ILE A 6 -17.29 -15.68 0.35
C ILE A 6 -18.61 -16.38 -0.01
N SER A 7 -18.65 -17.69 0.12
CA SER A 7 -19.74 -18.52 -0.43
C SER A 7 -20.94 -18.78 0.51
N ASN A 8 -20.87 -18.35 1.79
CA ASN A 8 -21.91 -18.68 2.77
C ASN A 8 -22.18 -17.53 3.75
N ILE A 9 -23.40 -17.00 3.71
CA ILE A 9 -23.84 -15.85 4.52
C ILE A 9 -23.77 -16.11 6.03
N SER A 10 -24.07 -17.32 6.48
CA SER A 10 -24.02 -17.67 7.92
C SER A 10 -22.58 -17.78 8.44
N LEU A 11 -21.63 -18.18 7.59
CA LEU A 11 -20.19 -18.16 7.86
C LEU A 11 -19.62 -16.74 7.77
N LEU A 12 -20.20 -15.90 6.90
CA LEU A 12 -19.84 -14.49 6.74
C LEU A 12 -20.05 -13.71 8.04
N GLY A 13 -21.11 -13.98 8.79
CA GLY A 13 -21.44 -13.19 9.98
C GLY A 13 -20.34 -13.28 11.03
N ARG A 14 -20.14 -14.44 11.65
CA ARG A 14 -19.22 -14.57 12.80
C ARG A 14 -17.75 -14.71 12.40
N MET A 15 -17.43 -15.64 11.51
CA MET A 15 -16.06 -15.89 11.07
C MET A 15 -15.53 -14.73 10.21
N GLY A 16 -16.36 -14.15 9.33
CA GLY A 16 -16.00 -13.02 8.51
C GLY A 16 -15.66 -11.78 9.34
N PHE A 17 -16.47 -11.48 10.35
CA PHE A 17 -16.20 -10.35 11.25
C PHE A 17 -14.89 -10.54 12.03
N LYS A 18 -14.64 -11.75 12.57
CA LYS A 18 -13.38 -12.07 13.25
C LYS A 18 -12.17 -11.95 12.32
N THR A 19 -12.30 -12.46 11.10
CA THR A 19 -11.24 -12.42 10.08
C THR A 19 -10.91 -10.99 9.67
N LEU A 20 -11.92 -10.21 9.26
CA LEU A 20 -11.72 -8.82 8.84
C LEU A 20 -11.24 -7.94 9.99
N GLY A 21 -11.78 -8.15 11.20
CA GLY A 21 -11.33 -7.44 12.40
C GLY A 21 -9.88 -7.75 12.75
N ALA A 22 -9.45 -9.02 12.65
CA ALA A 22 -8.07 -9.41 12.88
C ALA A 22 -7.12 -8.79 11.82
N TYR A 23 -7.49 -8.82 10.53
CA TYR A 23 -6.71 -8.19 9.46
C TYR A 23 -6.60 -6.67 9.64
N LEU A 24 -7.69 -5.99 9.99
CA LEU A 24 -7.63 -4.55 10.27
C LEU A 24 -6.70 -4.24 11.45
N LEU A 25 -6.75 -5.03 12.52
CA LEU A 25 -5.90 -4.84 13.69
C LEU A 25 -4.41 -5.05 13.35
N THR A 26 -4.07 -6.11 12.61
CA THR A 26 -2.67 -6.36 12.21
C THR A 26 -2.18 -5.28 11.26
N THR A 27 -3.00 -4.81 10.33
CA THR A 27 -2.66 -3.74 9.39
C THR A 27 -2.41 -2.41 10.11
N ILE A 28 -3.30 -1.99 11.01
CA ILE A 28 -3.12 -0.76 11.81
C ILE A 28 -1.87 -0.86 12.67
N LEU A 29 -1.63 -2.02 13.30
CA LEU A 29 -0.42 -2.25 14.10
C LEU A 29 0.84 -2.17 13.23
N SER A 30 0.82 -2.78 12.05
CA SER A 30 1.93 -2.76 11.10
C SER A 30 2.26 -1.33 10.64
N ILE A 31 1.27 -0.55 10.26
CA ILE A 31 1.43 0.86 9.89
C ILE A 31 2.00 1.66 11.08
N SER A 32 1.47 1.44 12.28
CA SER A 32 1.93 2.14 13.49
C SER A 32 3.41 1.85 13.80
N ILE A 33 3.85 0.60 13.63
CA ILE A 33 5.26 0.21 13.75
C ILE A 33 6.11 0.93 12.70
N GLY A 34 5.64 1.00 11.45
CA GLY A 34 6.32 1.71 10.37
C GLY A 34 6.47 3.20 10.66
N LEU A 35 5.37 3.86 11.07
CA LEU A 35 5.37 5.28 11.46
C LEU A 35 6.29 5.54 12.66
N PHE A 36 6.26 4.69 13.67
CA PHE A 36 7.13 4.81 14.83
C PHE A 36 8.61 4.72 14.42
N ALA A 37 8.98 3.71 13.64
CA ALA A 37 10.34 3.50 13.19
C ALA A 37 10.86 4.67 12.33
N VAL A 38 10.08 5.16 11.37
CA VAL A 38 10.50 6.24 10.48
C VAL A 38 10.58 7.60 11.18
N ASN A 39 9.74 7.85 12.16
CA ASN A 39 9.77 9.09 12.94
C ASN A 39 10.94 9.13 13.94
N ILE A 40 11.41 7.97 14.42
CA ILE A 40 12.59 7.89 15.29
C ILE A 40 13.88 7.95 14.48
N ILE A 41 14.01 7.14 13.43
CA ILE A 41 15.26 7.00 12.67
C ILE A 41 15.47 8.18 11.71
N LYS A 42 14.37 8.78 11.23
CA LYS A 42 14.37 9.93 10.31
C LYS A 42 15.28 9.74 9.11
N PRO A 43 15.00 8.76 8.24
CA PRO A 43 15.88 8.44 7.11
C PRO A 43 16.02 9.60 6.12
N GLY A 44 14.99 10.45 5.96
CA GLY A 44 15.05 11.63 5.09
C GLY A 44 16.01 12.72 5.60
N ASP A 45 16.26 12.78 6.92
CA ASP A 45 17.19 13.74 7.51
C ASP A 45 18.67 13.36 7.30
N GLN A 46 18.95 12.14 6.83
CA GLN A 46 20.30 11.69 6.49
C GLN A 46 20.81 12.22 5.14
N ILE A 47 19.95 12.85 4.36
CA ILE A 47 20.29 13.52 3.11
C ILE A 47 20.83 14.91 3.46
N SER A 48 21.82 15.41 2.70
CA SER A 48 22.44 16.71 2.97
C SER A 48 21.43 17.85 2.98
N LEU A 49 21.68 18.82 3.84
CA LEU A 49 20.78 19.97 4.00
C LEU A 49 20.60 20.75 2.70
N SER A 50 21.65 20.87 1.90
CA SER A 50 21.62 21.54 0.58
C SER A 50 20.67 20.84 -0.38
N GLN A 51 20.73 19.51 -0.46
CA GLN A 51 19.83 18.74 -1.31
C GLN A 51 18.39 18.82 -0.83
N ARG A 52 18.16 18.73 0.48
CA ARG A 52 16.83 18.87 1.07
C ARG A 52 16.22 20.25 0.83
N GLN A 53 17.02 21.33 0.90
CA GLN A 53 16.58 22.68 0.56
C GLN A 53 16.19 22.79 -0.92
N ASN A 54 16.97 22.22 -1.83
CA ASN A 54 16.63 22.19 -3.25
C ASN A 54 15.31 21.42 -3.49
N ASN A 55 15.15 20.27 -2.84
CA ASN A 55 13.93 19.49 -2.90
C ASN A 55 12.73 20.27 -2.35
N HIS A 56 12.93 21.04 -1.28
CA HIS A 56 11.88 21.88 -0.69
C HIS A 56 11.44 23.00 -1.63
N ILE A 57 12.38 23.67 -2.28
CA ILE A 57 12.09 24.70 -3.29
C ILE A 57 11.31 24.09 -4.46
N ALA A 58 11.72 22.92 -4.96
CA ALA A 58 11.01 22.21 -6.01
C ALA A 58 9.57 21.84 -5.59
N TYR A 59 9.37 21.45 -4.32
CA TYR A 59 8.04 21.19 -3.78
C TYR A 59 7.18 22.45 -3.72
N GLN A 60 7.72 23.58 -3.28
CA GLN A 60 7.01 24.86 -3.24
C GLN A 60 6.60 25.30 -4.65
N ASN A 61 7.51 25.22 -5.62
CA ASN A 61 7.23 25.54 -7.02
C ASN A 61 6.10 24.64 -7.58
N TRP A 62 6.14 23.35 -7.30
CA TRP A 62 5.07 22.43 -7.70
C TRP A 62 3.74 22.80 -7.06
N LYS A 63 3.73 23.12 -5.76
CA LYS A 63 2.51 23.51 -5.02
C LYS A 63 1.92 24.81 -5.54
N GLU A 64 2.76 25.75 -5.97
CA GLU A 64 2.36 27.03 -6.57
C GLU A 64 2.00 26.92 -8.07
N GLY A 65 2.10 25.72 -8.65
CA GLY A 65 1.86 25.47 -10.08
C GLY A 65 2.89 26.09 -11.01
N LYS A 66 4.06 26.49 -10.47
CA LYS A 66 5.23 26.91 -11.21
C LYS A 66 6.04 25.65 -11.59
N ASP A 67 5.64 25.01 -12.68
CA ASP A 67 6.40 23.87 -13.20
C ASP A 67 7.67 24.39 -13.89
N ASP A 68 8.85 24.02 -13.39
CA ASP A 68 10.14 24.45 -13.94
C ASP A 68 10.36 24.04 -15.42
N SER A 69 9.55 23.12 -15.94
CA SER A 69 9.58 22.73 -17.34
C SER A 69 8.95 23.76 -18.30
N VAL A 70 8.25 24.79 -17.79
CA VAL A 70 7.53 25.81 -18.59
C VAL A 70 8.23 27.17 -18.59
N VAL A 71 9.27 27.38 -17.79
CA VAL A 71 9.94 28.68 -17.64
C VAL A 71 10.76 29.09 -18.89
N MET A 72 10.93 28.21 -19.87
CA MET A 72 11.69 28.57 -21.09
C MET A 72 10.85 29.11 -22.27
N PHE A 73 9.54 29.19 -22.19
CA PHE A 73 8.72 29.74 -23.28
C PHE A 73 7.59 30.66 -22.80
N ASN A 74 7.75 31.96 -23.03
CA ASN A 74 6.77 33.05 -22.96
C ASN A 74 6.44 33.69 -21.60
N GLN A 75 7.10 34.80 -21.33
CA GLN A 75 6.89 35.70 -20.19
C GLN A 75 5.56 36.51 -20.20
N ASP A 76 4.81 36.57 -21.29
CA ASP A 76 3.69 37.52 -21.44
C ASP A 76 2.27 36.94 -21.27
N ASN A 77 2.07 35.61 -21.31
CA ASN A 77 0.74 35.01 -21.15
C ASN A 77 0.51 34.26 -19.81
N THR A 78 1.48 34.28 -18.91
CA THR A 78 1.47 33.45 -17.68
C THR A 78 0.76 34.13 -16.50
N ARG A 79 0.58 35.45 -16.51
CA ARG A 79 0.02 36.20 -15.37
C ARG A 79 -1.47 35.91 -15.10
N SER A 80 -2.32 35.89 -16.11
CA SER A 80 -3.77 35.72 -15.91
C SER A 80 -4.19 34.26 -15.57
N LEU A 81 -3.48 33.27 -16.13
CA LEU A 81 -3.68 31.85 -15.81
C LEU A 81 -3.14 31.47 -14.42
N SER A 82 -2.09 32.17 -13.98
CA SER A 82 -1.50 32.00 -12.64
C SER A 82 -2.43 32.51 -11.54
N GLU A 83 -3.07 33.66 -11.72
CA GLU A 83 -3.97 34.24 -10.70
C GLU A 83 -5.26 33.42 -10.50
N ALA A 84 -5.86 32.90 -11.57
CA ALA A 84 -7.04 32.04 -11.46
C ALA A 84 -6.72 30.69 -10.79
N LYS A 85 -5.57 30.08 -11.12
CA LYS A 85 -5.09 28.87 -10.45
C LYS A 85 -4.68 29.12 -9.00
N MET A 86 -4.05 30.25 -8.70
CA MET A 86 -3.70 30.63 -7.31
C MET A 86 -4.93 30.83 -6.45
N ARG A 87 -5.98 31.50 -6.95
CA ARG A 87 -7.25 31.64 -6.23
C ARG A 87 -7.89 30.28 -5.99
N GLN A 88 -7.96 29.41 -7.00
CA GLN A 88 -8.49 28.06 -6.88
C GLN A 88 -7.67 27.18 -5.88
N MET A 89 -6.35 27.37 -5.80
CA MET A 89 -5.50 26.71 -4.80
C MET A 89 -5.65 27.31 -3.40
N GLN A 90 -5.78 28.62 -3.28
CA GLN A 90 -6.08 29.29 -2.00
C GLN A 90 -7.44 28.86 -1.46
N ASP A 91 -8.46 28.81 -2.31
CA ASP A 91 -9.79 28.32 -1.95
C ASP A 91 -9.76 26.85 -1.51
N ASN A 92 -8.95 26.01 -2.17
CA ASN A 92 -8.76 24.61 -1.79
C ASN A 92 -7.97 24.44 -0.47
N VAL A 93 -6.98 25.29 -0.21
CA VAL A 93 -6.19 25.27 1.05
C VAL A 93 -7.02 25.81 2.22
N GLU A 94 -7.85 26.83 2.01
CA GLU A 94 -8.78 27.33 3.02
C GLU A 94 -9.92 26.32 3.28
N ALA A 95 -10.45 25.67 2.25
CA ALA A 95 -11.41 24.58 2.39
C ALA A 95 -10.83 23.39 3.17
N GLN A 96 -9.56 23.02 2.92
CA GLN A 96 -8.87 21.96 3.68
C GLN A 96 -8.57 22.35 5.13
N LYS A 97 -8.23 23.62 5.40
CA LYS A 97 -8.01 24.10 6.78
C LYS A 97 -9.28 24.13 7.63
N ASN A 98 -10.43 24.32 6.99
CA ASN A 98 -11.74 24.40 7.65
C ASN A 98 -12.52 23.08 7.60
N SER A 99 -12.00 22.03 6.92
CA SER A 99 -12.64 20.74 6.88
C SER A 99 -12.46 19.99 8.20
N SER A 100 -13.56 19.45 8.71
CA SER A 100 -13.53 18.53 9.85
C SER A 100 -12.66 17.31 9.50
N PRO A 101 -11.91 16.72 10.45
CA PRO A 101 -11.20 15.46 10.24
C PRO A 101 -12.10 14.33 9.66
N LEU A 102 -13.41 14.42 9.88
CA LEU A 102 -14.41 13.48 9.36
C LEU A 102 -14.80 13.78 7.90
N GLN A 103 -14.49 14.96 7.36
CA GLN A 103 -14.81 15.32 5.98
C GLN A 103 -14.18 14.36 4.98
N PHE A 104 -12.97 13.89 5.27
CA PHE A 104 -12.28 12.89 4.49
C PHE A 104 -13.09 11.58 4.31
N ILE A 105 -13.82 11.14 5.35
CA ILE A 105 -14.69 9.95 5.28
C ILE A 105 -15.90 10.22 4.37
N VAL A 106 -16.47 11.43 4.45
CA VAL A 106 -17.60 11.84 3.60
C VAL A 106 -17.17 11.90 2.12
N ASP A 107 -15.97 12.42 1.88
CA ASP A 107 -15.42 12.58 0.52
C ASP A 107 -15.05 11.23 -0.14
N MET A 108 -14.95 10.14 0.63
CA MET A 108 -14.80 8.79 0.08
C MET A 108 -16.02 8.26 -0.64
N VAL A 109 -17.23 8.77 -0.33
CA VAL A 109 -18.46 8.29 -0.96
C VAL A 109 -18.58 8.98 -2.33
N PRO A 110 -18.58 8.23 -3.45
CA PRO A 110 -18.69 8.84 -4.76
C PRO A 110 -20.10 9.38 -5.01
N SER A 111 -20.22 10.64 -5.42
CA SER A 111 -21.46 11.20 -5.92
C SER A 111 -21.84 10.60 -7.28
N ASN A 112 -20.86 10.25 -8.10
CA ASN A 112 -21.02 9.57 -9.37
C ASN A 112 -19.81 8.65 -9.62
N ILE A 113 -20.06 7.34 -9.65
CA ILE A 113 -18.98 6.36 -9.83
C ILE A 113 -18.33 6.43 -11.21
N PHE A 114 -19.11 6.68 -12.25
CA PHE A 114 -18.57 6.76 -13.61
C PHE A 114 -17.64 7.96 -13.79
N LEU A 115 -17.95 9.09 -13.17
CA LEU A 115 -17.07 10.24 -13.14
C LEU A 115 -15.79 9.93 -12.33
N SER A 116 -15.92 9.22 -11.22
CA SER A 116 -14.78 8.82 -10.41
C SER A 116 -13.81 7.87 -11.13
N LEU A 117 -14.35 7.01 -12.03
CA LEU A 117 -13.52 6.09 -12.84
C LEU A 117 -12.66 6.81 -13.90
N THR A 118 -13.00 8.04 -14.28
CA THR A 118 -12.23 8.84 -15.25
C THR A 118 -11.24 9.79 -14.59
N ASP A 119 -11.27 9.93 -13.26
CA ASP A 119 -10.42 10.84 -12.50
C ASP A 119 -9.44 10.06 -11.63
N ASN A 120 -8.15 10.17 -11.95
CA ASN A 120 -7.07 9.50 -11.20
C ASN A 120 -6.99 9.93 -9.72
N LYS A 121 -7.53 11.10 -9.34
CA LYS A 121 -7.57 11.58 -7.96
C LYS A 121 -8.71 10.98 -7.14
N SER A 122 -9.64 10.30 -7.79
CA SER A 122 -10.84 9.71 -7.17
C SER A 122 -10.68 8.22 -6.81
N MET A 123 -9.45 7.70 -6.71
CA MET A 123 -9.19 6.27 -6.46
C MET A 123 -9.81 5.76 -5.15
N LEU A 124 -9.79 6.55 -4.07
CA LEU A 124 -10.43 6.16 -2.80
C LEU A 124 -11.95 5.96 -2.94
N LYS A 125 -12.60 6.79 -3.75
CA LYS A 125 -14.04 6.65 -4.06
C LYS A 125 -14.33 5.35 -4.79
N ILE A 126 -13.44 4.97 -5.72
CA ILE A 126 -13.54 3.70 -6.47
C ILE A 126 -13.35 2.51 -5.53
N ILE A 127 -12.38 2.56 -4.62
CA ILE A 127 -12.13 1.51 -3.63
C ILE A 127 -13.35 1.35 -2.72
N PHE A 128 -13.86 2.45 -2.16
CA PHE A 128 -15.06 2.43 -1.32
C PHE A 128 -16.25 1.79 -2.05
N PHE A 129 -16.53 2.25 -3.27
CA PHE A 129 -17.60 1.70 -4.08
C PHE A 129 -17.41 0.20 -4.36
N SER A 130 -16.19 -0.21 -4.70
CA SER A 130 -15.86 -1.61 -5.01
C SER A 130 -16.05 -2.52 -3.81
N VAL A 131 -15.66 -2.06 -2.60
CA VAL A 131 -15.88 -2.78 -1.33
C VAL A 131 -17.39 -2.89 -1.07
N PHE A 132 -18.12 -1.78 -1.14
CA PHE A 132 -19.57 -1.76 -0.93
C PHE A 132 -20.31 -2.66 -1.93
N PHE A 133 -19.96 -2.56 -3.22
CA PHE A 133 -20.53 -3.41 -4.27
C PHE A 133 -20.24 -4.89 -4.03
N GLY A 134 -19.02 -5.24 -3.60
CA GLY A 134 -18.64 -6.60 -3.24
C GLY A 134 -19.46 -7.15 -2.06
N ILE A 135 -19.70 -6.33 -1.03
CA ILE A 135 -20.56 -6.70 0.10
C ILE A 135 -22.00 -6.97 -0.37
N VAL A 136 -22.56 -6.08 -1.19
CA VAL A 136 -23.92 -6.24 -1.73
C VAL A 136 -24.03 -7.51 -2.58
N LEU A 137 -23.03 -7.83 -3.41
CA LEU A 137 -23.02 -9.07 -4.19
C LEU A 137 -23.08 -10.35 -3.33
N VAL A 138 -22.52 -10.31 -2.12
CA VAL A 138 -22.58 -11.44 -1.18
C VAL A 138 -23.94 -11.55 -0.51
N LEU A 139 -24.64 -10.44 -0.31
CA LEU A 139 -25.98 -10.40 0.30
C LEU A 139 -27.09 -10.87 -0.66
N ILE A 140 -26.85 -10.83 -1.97
CA ILE A 140 -27.81 -11.29 -2.98
C ILE A 140 -27.69 -12.83 -3.13
N PRO A 141 -28.78 -13.56 -3.41
CA PRO A 141 -28.75 -14.99 -3.70
C PRO A 141 -27.73 -15.30 -4.81
N ARG A 142 -26.92 -16.35 -4.59
CA ARG A 142 -25.82 -16.70 -5.49
C ARG A 142 -26.25 -16.91 -6.94
N LYS A 143 -27.49 -17.36 -7.16
CA LYS A 143 -28.04 -17.52 -8.53
C LYS A 143 -28.06 -16.20 -9.29
N ASP A 144 -28.38 -15.12 -8.62
CA ASP A 144 -28.56 -13.81 -9.23
C ASP A 144 -27.24 -13.03 -9.30
N SER A 145 -26.31 -13.25 -8.35
CA SER A 145 -25.00 -12.61 -8.33
C SER A 145 -23.94 -13.34 -9.18
N ALA A 146 -24.10 -14.63 -9.48
CA ALA A 146 -23.13 -15.45 -10.19
C ALA A 146 -22.69 -14.88 -11.56
N PRO A 147 -23.56 -14.32 -12.42
CA PRO A 147 -23.13 -13.74 -13.70
C PRO A 147 -22.13 -12.59 -13.52
N ILE A 148 -22.39 -11.71 -12.56
CA ILE A 148 -21.51 -10.57 -12.26
C ILE A 148 -20.20 -11.06 -11.65
N ILE A 149 -20.24 -12.00 -10.72
CA ILE A 149 -19.03 -12.58 -10.10
C ILE A 149 -18.15 -13.21 -11.17
N ASN A 150 -18.72 -14.04 -12.07
CA ASN A 150 -17.99 -14.68 -13.15
C ASN A 150 -17.37 -13.68 -14.14
N LEU A 151 -18.10 -12.60 -14.43
CA LEU A 151 -17.60 -11.50 -15.27
C LEU A 151 -16.40 -10.81 -14.62
N VAL A 152 -16.51 -10.44 -13.34
CA VAL A 152 -15.41 -9.83 -12.57
C VAL A 152 -14.21 -10.78 -12.47
N ASP A 153 -14.43 -12.08 -12.29
CA ASP A 153 -13.37 -13.09 -12.26
C ASP A 153 -12.65 -13.19 -13.60
N SER A 154 -13.38 -13.14 -14.70
CA SER A 154 -12.81 -13.15 -16.05
C SER A 154 -11.99 -11.88 -16.31
N PHE A 155 -12.52 -10.71 -16.01
CA PHE A 155 -11.77 -9.45 -16.10
C PHE A 155 -10.50 -9.48 -15.24
N ASN A 156 -10.60 -9.95 -13.99
CA ASN A 156 -9.45 -10.08 -13.11
C ASN A 156 -8.37 -10.98 -13.71
N ALA A 157 -8.74 -12.13 -14.29
CA ALA A 157 -7.80 -13.03 -14.94
C ALA A 157 -7.10 -12.37 -16.16
N ILE A 158 -7.85 -11.60 -16.94
CA ILE A 158 -7.30 -10.85 -18.08
C ILE A 158 -6.31 -9.78 -17.59
N PHE A 159 -6.69 -8.96 -16.60
CA PHE A 159 -5.81 -7.92 -16.08
C PHE A 159 -4.54 -8.50 -15.44
N LEU A 160 -4.64 -9.60 -14.68
CA LEU A 160 -3.46 -10.29 -14.14
C LEU A 160 -2.55 -10.76 -15.27
N LYS A 161 -3.11 -11.32 -16.36
CA LYS A 161 -2.31 -11.74 -17.50
C LYS A 161 -1.66 -10.57 -18.24
N MET A 162 -2.35 -9.42 -18.34
CA MET A 162 -1.75 -8.19 -18.88
C MET A 162 -0.56 -7.73 -18.02
N VAL A 163 -0.68 -7.77 -16.69
CA VAL A 163 0.44 -7.48 -15.78
C VAL A 163 1.61 -8.42 -16.02
N ASP A 164 1.37 -9.75 -16.13
CA ASP A 164 2.43 -10.72 -16.42
C ASP A 164 3.19 -10.37 -17.70
N VAL A 165 2.46 -10.02 -18.77
CA VAL A 165 3.08 -9.63 -20.06
C VAL A 165 3.93 -8.36 -19.91
N VAL A 166 3.43 -7.33 -19.22
CA VAL A 166 4.19 -6.10 -18.96
C VAL A 166 5.42 -6.38 -18.11
N MET A 167 5.30 -7.28 -17.11
CA MET A 167 6.41 -7.64 -16.21
C MET A 167 7.54 -8.39 -16.93
N LEU A 168 7.32 -8.99 -18.08
CA LEU A 168 8.41 -9.54 -18.92
C LEU A 168 9.36 -8.43 -19.40
N ALA A 169 8.85 -7.24 -19.67
CA ALA A 169 9.64 -6.09 -20.09
C ALA A 169 10.13 -5.23 -18.90
N ALA A 170 9.69 -5.51 -17.67
CA ALA A 170 10.00 -4.73 -16.49
C ALA A 170 11.50 -4.50 -16.25
N PRO A 171 12.42 -5.47 -16.43
CA PRO A 171 13.85 -5.23 -16.22
C PRO A 171 14.40 -4.11 -17.10
N TYR A 172 13.95 -4.03 -18.34
CA TYR A 172 14.39 -2.98 -19.28
C TYR A 172 13.81 -1.62 -18.93
N PHE A 173 12.54 -1.56 -18.56
CA PHE A 173 11.88 -0.32 -18.14
C PHE A 173 12.44 0.19 -16.82
N VAL A 174 12.70 -0.70 -15.87
CA VAL A 174 13.33 -0.36 -14.58
C VAL A 174 14.73 0.20 -14.81
N PHE A 175 15.54 -0.43 -15.66
CA PHE A 175 16.87 0.07 -16.01
C PHE A 175 16.78 1.46 -16.65
N ALA A 176 15.92 1.64 -17.66
CA ALA A 176 15.78 2.93 -18.35
C ALA A 176 15.27 4.04 -17.39
N LEU A 177 14.30 3.71 -16.53
CA LEU A 177 13.79 4.65 -15.53
C LEU A 177 14.88 5.03 -14.52
N LEU A 178 15.63 4.05 -14.01
CA LEU A 178 16.75 4.28 -13.10
C LEU A 178 17.81 5.17 -13.72
N ALA A 179 18.22 4.86 -14.96
CA ALA A 179 19.19 5.67 -15.69
C ALA A 179 18.70 7.11 -15.85
N GLY A 180 17.41 7.29 -16.19
CA GLY A 180 16.79 8.62 -16.31
C GLY A 180 16.72 9.38 -14.98
N VAL A 181 16.30 8.70 -13.89
CA VAL A 181 16.24 9.31 -12.56
C VAL A 181 17.63 9.67 -12.05
N ILE A 182 18.60 8.77 -12.18
CA ILE A 182 19.99 9.01 -11.76
C ILE A 182 20.59 10.17 -12.58
N SER A 183 20.41 10.18 -13.90
CA SER A 183 20.89 11.26 -14.76
C SER A 183 20.28 12.60 -14.39
N LYS A 184 18.97 12.65 -14.13
CA LYS A 184 18.26 13.87 -13.71
C LYS A 184 18.71 14.37 -12.33
N LEU A 185 18.93 13.45 -11.39
CA LEU A 185 19.37 13.78 -10.04
C LEU A 185 20.86 14.15 -9.98
N ALA A 186 21.69 13.54 -10.84
CA ALA A 186 23.11 13.84 -10.93
C ALA A 186 23.32 15.28 -11.41
N GLY A 187 22.52 15.78 -12.38
CA GLY A 187 22.73 17.09 -12.98
C GLY A 187 24.22 17.33 -13.25
N ASP A 188 24.71 18.45 -12.76
CA ASP A 188 26.14 18.79 -12.80
C ASP A 188 26.93 18.30 -11.56
N ASN A 189 26.29 17.64 -10.60
CA ASN A 189 26.91 17.21 -9.35
C ASN A 189 26.70 15.71 -9.05
N PRO A 190 27.62 14.84 -9.50
CA PRO A 190 27.55 13.39 -9.21
C PRO A 190 27.54 13.03 -7.72
N ALA A 191 28.09 13.88 -6.85
CA ALA A 191 28.09 13.64 -5.40
C ALA A 191 26.69 13.67 -4.79
N GLY A 192 25.76 14.45 -5.36
CA GLY A 192 24.37 14.50 -4.93
C GLY A 192 23.63 13.16 -5.10
N VAL A 193 24.01 12.39 -6.12
CA VAL A 193 23.44 11.06 -6.36
C VAL A 193 23.79 10.11 -5.22
N LEU A 194 25.06 10.12 -4.77
CA LEU A 194 25.51 9.25 -3.68
C LEU A 194 24.75 9.55 -2.36
N GLU A 195 24.46 10.82 -2.11
CA GLU A 195 23.69 11.24 -0.94
C GLU A 195 22.24 10.74 -0.96
N ILE A 196 21.60 10.79 -2.13
CA ILE A 196 20.24 10.27 -2.30
C ILE A 196 20.24 8.75 -2.09
N PHE A 197 21.20 8.03 -2.64
CA PHE A 197 21.36 6.58 -2.41
C PHE A 197 21.64 6.25 -0.95
N LYS A 198 22.37 7.09 -0.23
CA LYS A 198 22.58 6.94 1.21
C LYS A 198 21.25 7.07 1.98
N GLY A 199 20.46 8.11 1.71
CA GLY A 199 19.13 8.29 2.31
C GLY A 199 18.19 7.12 1.97
N LEU A 200 18.21 6.67 0.72
CA LEU A 200 17.43 5.54 0.25
C LEU A 200 17.87 4.22 0.92
N GLY A 201 19.16 4.04 1.18
CA GLY A 201 19.69 2.91 1.94
C GLY A 201 19.18 2.89 3.38
N VAL A 202 19.19 4.04 4.07
CA VAL A 202 18.62 4.15 5.43
C VAL A 202 17.11 3.91 5.42
N TYR A 203 16.41 4.43 4.43
CA TYR A 203 14.98 4.14 4.22
C TYR A 203 14.72 2.63 4.09
N CYS A 204 15.51 1.91 3.27
CA CYS A 204 15.39 0.45 3.15
C CYS A 204 15.59 -0.25 4.48
N VAL A 205 16.59 0.17 5.28
CA VAL A 205 16.86 -0.39 6.60
C VAL A 205 15.66 -0.16 7.53
N VAL A 206 15.05 1.03 7.53
CA VAL A 206 13.86 1.33 8.33
C VAL A 206 12.69 0.42 7.96
N VAL A 207 12.43 0.25 6.66
CA VAL A 207 11.39 -0.66 6.18
C VAL A 207 11.69 -2.09 6.63
N LEU A 208 12.92 -2.58 6.44
CA LEU A 208 13.31 -3.95 6.82
C LEU A 208 13.23 -4.18 8.33
N ILE A 209 13.56 -3.19 9.15
CA ILE A 209 13.38 -3.26 10.61
C ILE A 209 11.89 -3.41 10.95
N GLY A 210 11.01 -2.58 10.36
CA GLY A 210 9.57 -2.67 10.57
C GLY A 210 9.00 -4.03 10.14
N LEU A 211 9.36 -4.51 8.95
CA LEU A 211 8.97 -5.82 8.45
C LEU A 211 9.51 -6.96 9.32
N GLY A 212 10.76 -6.83 9.79
CA GLY A 212 11.38 -7.78 10.70
C GLY A 212 10.67 -7.85 12.05
N LEU A 213 10.27 -6.71 12.62
CA LEU A 213 9.47 -6.66 13.85
C LEU A 213 8.13 -7.39 13.68
N MET A 214 7.46 -7.20 12.53
CA MET A 214 6.21 -7.91 12.25
C MET A 214 6.45 -9.43 12.21
N ILE A 215 7.45 -9.91 11.45
CA ILE A 215 7.71 -11.34 11.27
C ILE A 215 8.22 -11.99 12.57
N PHE A 216 9.23 -11.40 13.22
CA PHE A 216 9.96 -12.07 14.29
C PHE A 216 9.44 -11.78 15.69
N VAL A 217 8.60 -10.74 15.84
CA VAL A 217 8.06 -10.36 17.16
C VAL A 217 6.53 -10.44 17.16
N VAL A 218 5.85 -9.69 16.29
CA VAL A 218 4.40 -9.52 16.35
C VAL A 218 3.66 -10.82 16.03
N TYR A 219 3.90 -11.42 14.89
CA TYR A 219 3.18 -12.64 14.50
C TYR A 219 3.46 -13.83 15.40
N PRO A 220 4.72 -14.12 15.78
CA PRO A 220 4.98 -15.19 16.74
C PRO A 220 4.37 -14.94 18.11
N PHE A 221 4.34 -13.69 18.56
CA PHE A 221 3.69 -13.31 19.82
C PHE A 221 2.17 -13.57 19.76
N VAL A 222 1.52 -13.14 18.68
CA VAL A 222 0.09 -13.40 18.44
C VAL A 222 -0.18 -14.91 18.36
N MET A 223 0.64 -15.65 17.62
CA MET A 223 0.53 -17.11 17.54
C MET A 223 0.67 -17.78 18.90
N TYR A 224 1.65 -17.38 19.70
CA TYR A 224 1.82 -17.94 21.05
C TYR A 224 0.64 -17.63 21.95
N LEU A 225 0.13 -16.39 21.91
CA LEU A 225 -0.95 -15.92 22.76
C LEU A 225 -2.26 -16.70 22.50
N PHE A 226 -2.63 -16.90 21.23
CA PHE A 226 -3.91 -17.49 20.85
C PHE A 226 -3.84 -19.01 20.63
N THR A 227 -2.75 -19.52 20.05
CA THR A 227 -2.68 -20.93 19.62
C THR A 227 -1.75 -21.77 20.47
N LYS A 228 -0.95 -21.14 21.36
CA LYS A 228 0.09 -21.78 22.18
C LYS A 228 1.16 -22.55 21.37
N LYS A 229 1.23 -22.33 20.05
CA LYS A 229 2.25 -22.95 19.18
C LYS A 229 3.61 -22.28 19.39
N THR A 230 4.65 -23.09 19.38
CA THR A 230 6.01 -22.58 19.59
C THR A 230 6.54 -21.85 18.38
N TYR A 231 7.43 -20.88 18.61
CA TYR A 231 8.11 -20.08 17.57
C TYR A 231 8.71 -20.96 16.45
N SER A 232 9.52 -21.97 16.84
CA SER A 232 10.16 -22.86 15.87
C SER A 232 9.18 -23.68 15.04
N HIS A 233 8.09 -24.15 15.66
CA HIS A 233 7.04 -24.88 14.93
C HIS A 233 6.36 -23.98 13.90
N PHE A 234 6.00 -22.76 14.28
CA PHE A 234 5.35 -21.82 13.36
C PHE A 234 6.19 -21.56 12.11
N PHE A 235 7.46 -21.14 12.28
CA PHE A 235 8.33 -20.84 11.14
C PHE A 235 8.62 -22.06 10.26
N LYS A 236 8.90 -23.22 10.85
CA LYS A 236 9.09 -24.45 10.08
C LYS A 236 7.86 -24.81 9.24
N SER A 237 6.68 -24.59 9.81
CA SER A 237 5.41 -24.93 9.16
C SER A 237 5.11 -24.07 7.92
N ILE A 238 5.52 -22.79 7.90
CA ILE A 238 5.20 -21.86 6.82
C ILE A 238 6.39 -21.50 5.93
N ALA A 239 7.58 -22.07 6.17
CA ALA A 239 8.82 -21.73 5.49
C ALA A 239 8.70 -21.81 3.96
N SER A 240 8.07 -22.87 3.42
CA SER A 240 7.86 -23.03 1.98
C SER A 240 7.02 -21.91 1.38
N ALA A 241 5.96 -21.48 2.09
CA ALA A 241 5.12 -20.36 1.67
C ALA A 241 5.91 -19.04 1.72
N GLN A 242 6.72 -18.81 2.76
CA GLN A 242 7.57 -17.61 2.87
C GLN A 242 8.61 -17.54 1.74
N MET A 243 9.26 -18.65 1.41
CA MET A 243 10.24 -18.71 0.31
C MET A 243 9.59 -18.45 -1.04
N LEU A 244 8.41 -19.02 -1.28
CA LEU A 244 7.67 -18.77 -2.52
C LEU A 244 7.16 -17.32 -2.59
N ALA A 245 6.68 -16.76 -1.48
CA ALA A 245 6.27 -15.35 -1.39
C ALA A 245 7.43 -14.40 -1.71
N PHE A 246 8.61 -14.68 -1.16
CA PHE A 246 9.82 -13.91 -1.45
C PHE A 246 10.19 -13.96 -2.93
N SER A 247 10.14 -15.13 -3.55
CA SER A 247 10.55 -15.28 -4.97
C SER A 247 9.53 -14.70 -5.95
N THR A 248 8.24 -14.82 -5.64
CA THR A 248 7.15 -14.39 -6.57
C THR A 248 6.73 -12.94 -6.37
N SER A 249 6.91 -12.36 -5.17
CA SER A 249 6.32 -11.09 -4.76
C SER A 249 4.80 -11.03 -4.97
N SER A 250 4.11 -12.17 -4.83
CA SER A 250 2.67 -12.27 -5.06
C SER A 250 2.01 -13.19 -4.03
N SER A 251 1.19 -12.61 -3.14
CA SER A 251 0.41 -13.38 -2.18
C SER A 251 -0.60 -14.31 -2.88
N ALA A 252 -1.16 -13.87 -4.02
CA ALA A 252 -2.09 -14.68 -4.80
C ALA A 252 -1.40 -15.91 -5.45
N ALA A 253 -0.20 -15.74 -6.02
CA ALA A 253 0.57 -16.84 -6.57
C ALA A 253 1.03 -17.83 -5.48
N THR A 254 1.25 -17.34 -4.27
CA THR A 254 1.69 -18.14 -3.11
C THR A 254 0.53 -18.85 -2.42
N LEU A 255 -0.71 -18.41 -2.62
CA LEU A 255 -1.90 -18.87 -1.90
C LEU A 255 -2.05 -20.41 -1.83
N PRO A 256 -1.88 -21.18 -2.91
CA PRO A 256 -2.02 -22.65 -2.83
C PRO A 256 -1.02 -23.28 -1.84
N VAL A 257 0.23 -22.81 -1.84
CA VAL A 257 1.27 -23.31 -0.93
C VAL A 257 1.01 -22.85 0.49
N THR A 258 0.54 -21.61 0.68
CA THR A 258 0.12 -21.09 2.00
C THR A 258 -1.01 -21.94 2.58
N MET A 259 -2.02 -22.27 1.76
CA MET A 259 -3.14 -23.13 2.18
C MET A 259 -2.63 -24.52 2.61
N ASP A 260 -1.73 -25.10 1.87
CA ASP A 260 -1.14 -26.41 2.17
C ASP A 260 -0.33 -26.37 3.48
N CYS A 261 0.51 -25.37 3.66
CA CYS A 261 1.29 -25.15 4.89
C CYS A 261 0.40 -24.97 6.12
N VAL A 262 -0.62 -24.14 6.02
CA VAL A 262 -1.53 -23.83 7.13
C VAL A 262 -2.41 -25.03 7.47
N ASN A 263 -2.91 -25.73 6.48
CA ASN A 263 -3.77 -26.89 6.70
C ASN A 263 -2.98 -28.11 7.23
N LYS A 264 -1.91 -28.51 6.53
CA LYS A 264 -1.17 -29.75 6.85
C LYS A 264 -0.21 -29.58 8.03
N ASN A 265 0.52 -28.44 8.08
CA ASN A 265 1.60 -28.28 9.06
C ASN A 265 1.13 -27.54 10.31
N LEU A 266 0.24 -26.54 10.18
CA LEU A 266 -0.31 -25.84 11.32
C LEU A 266 -1.62 -26.47 11.84
N GLY A 267 -2.20 -27.46 11.13
CA GLY A 267 -3.37 -28.20 11.56
C GLY A 267 -4.67 -27.37 11.61
N VAL A 268 -4.76 -26.33 10.78
CA VAL A 268 -5.98 -25.54 10.62
C VAL A 268 -6.94 -26.27 9.72
N SER A 269 -8.24 -26.28 10.05
CA SER A 269 -9.26 -26.96 9.27
C SER A 269 -9.36 -26.41 7.83
N SER A 270 -9.65 -27.29 6.86
CA SER A 270 -9.82 -26.90 5.46
C SER A 270 -10.95 -25.87 5.28
N LYS A 271 -11.94 -25.86 6.17
CA LYS A 271 -13.04 -24.89 6.20
C LYS A 271 -12.54 -23.48 6.48
N VAL A 272 -11.74 -23.30 7.53
CA VAL A 272 -11.18 -22.00 7.92
C VAL A 272 -10.10 -21.58 6.93
N THR A 273 -9.20 -22.48 6.55
CA THR A 273 -8.14 -22.23 5.55
C THR A 273 -8.72 -21.75 4.22
N GLY A 274 -9.77 -22.44 3.71
CA GLY A 274 -10.41 -22.10 2.44
C GLY A 274 -11.23 -20.80 2.48
N PHE A 275 -11.57 -20.31 3.68
CA PHE A 275 -12.27 -19.05 3.86
C PHE A 275 -11.31 -17.87 4.13
N VAL A 276 -10.42 -18.01 5.11
CA VAL A 276 -9.59 -16.91 5.63
C VAL A 276 -8.47 -16.54 4.64
N LEU A 277 -7.71 -17.52 4.13
CA LEU A 277 -6.54 -17.25 3.31
C LEU A 277 -6.83 -16.59 1.95
N PRO A 278 -7.90 -16.97 1.20
CA PRO A 278 -8.24 -16.24 -0.04
C PRO A 278 -8.62 -14.77 0.21
N ILE A 279 -9.26 -14.47 1.34
CA ILE A 279 -9.55 -13.09 1.74
C ILE A 279 -8.25 -12.38 2.11
N GLY A 280 -7.39 -13.01 2.93
CA GLY A 280 -6.10 -12.47 3.33
C GLY A 280 -5.23 -12.11 2.16
N ALA A 281 -5.06 -13.00 1.21
CA ALA A 281 -4.24 -12.77 0.03
C ALA A 281 -4.60 -11.49 -0.77
N THR A 282 -5.80 -10.92 -0.57
CA THR A 282 -6.27 -9.71 -1.26
C THR A 282 -6.59 -8.54 -0.33
N VAL A 283 -6.86 -8.78 0.94
CA VAL A 283 -7.27 -7.75 1.90
C VAL A 283 -6.16 -7.44 2.91
N ASN A 284 -5.40 -8.46 3.30
CA ASN A 284 -4.34 -8.34 4.29
C ASN A 284 -2.99 -8.07 3.65
N MET A 285 -2.59 -6.80 3.63
CA MET A 285 -1.31 -6.38 3.08
C MET A 285 -0.48 -5.60 4.10
N ASP A 286 -0.26 -6.19 5.28
CA ASP A 286 0.45 -5.58 6.41
C ASP A 286 1.83 -5.03 6.02
N GLY A 287 2.62 -5.82 5.29
CA GLY A 287 3.94 -5.40 4.82
C GLY A 287 3.87 -4.24 3.82
N THR A 288 2.86 -4.25 2.95
CA THR A 288 2.64 -3.18 1.97
C THR A 288 2.20 -1.88 2.65
N SER A 289 1.29 -1.96 3.60
CA SER A 289 0.80 -0.80 4.35
C SER A 289 1.90 -0.15 5.20
N LEU A 290 2.73 -0.96 5.88
CA LEU A 290 3.91 -0.49 6.61
C LEU A 290 4.87 0.26 5.68
N TYR A 291 5.20 -0.34 4.55
CA TYR A 291 6.05 0.27 3.54
C TYR A 291 5.51 1.61 3.06
N GLN A 292 4.21 1.70 2.75
CA GLN A 292 3.58 2.94 2.29
C GLN A 292 3.69 4.04 3.34
N ALA A 293 3.43 3.71 4.61
CA ALA A 293 3.55 4.68 5.69
C ALA A 293 4.99 5.19 5.86
N VAL A 294 5.97 4.29 5.86
CA VAL A 294 7.40 4.66 5.94
C VAL A 294 7.82 5.50 4.73
N ALA A 295 7.36 5.13 3.52
CA ALA A 295 7.67 5.82 2.29
C ALA A 295 7.15 7.26 2.26
N VAL A 296 5.90 7.49 2.67
CA VAL A 296 5.29 8.83 2.71
C VAL A 296 6.05 9.73 3.66
N VAL A 297 6.36 9.25 4.88
CA VAL A 297 7.09 10.05 5.87
C VAL A 297 8.53 10.30 5.42
N PHE A 298 9.21 9.31 4.85
CA PHE A 298 10.56 9.48 4.28
C PHE A 298 10.58 10.56 3.20
N LEU A 299 9.64 10.51 2.26
CA LEU A 299 9.55 11.50 1.18
C LEU A 299 9.22 12.89 1.73
N ALA A 300 8.35 13.00 2.73
CA ALA A 300 8.08 14.26 3.41
C ALA A 300 9.35 14.83 4.08
N GLN A 301 10.08 14.02 4.86
CA GLN A 301 11.34 14.41 5.50
C GLN A 301 12.39 14.87 4.49
N MET A 302 12.52 14.16 3.36
CA MET A 302 13.46 14.48 2.28
C MET A 302 13.17 15.85 1.64
N HIS A 303 11.92 16.30 1.66
CA HIS A 303 11.47 17.58 1.11
C HIS A 303 11.20 18.64 2.19
N MET A 304 11.65 18.41 3.42
CA MET A 304 11.45 19.29 4.59
C MET A 304 9.98 19.66 4.83
N VAL A 305 9.09 18.67 4.65
CA VAL A 305 7.66 18.81 4.95
C VAL A 305 7.36 18.09 6.26
N ASP A 306 6.99 18.85 7.26
CA ASP A 306 6.59 18.29 8.56
C ASP A 306 5.14 17.81 8.52
N LEU A 307 4.95 16.51 8.73
CA LEU A 307 3.62 15.91 8.80
C LEU A 307 3.04 16.02 10.21
N THR A 308 1.91 16.67 10.31
CA THR A 308 1.14 16.78 11.56
C THR A 308 0.62 15.41 12.01
N ILE A 309 0.25 15.26 13.29
CA ILE A 309 -0.36 14.04 13.82
C ILE A 309 -1.64 13.68 13.03
N VAL A 310 -2.43 14.68 12.64
CA VAL A 310 -3.64 14.48 11.83
C VAL A 310 -3.30 13.88 10.47
N GLN A 311 -2.26 14.38 9.79
CA GLN A 311 -1.80 13.82 8.53
C GLN A 311 -1.26 12.39 8.70
N GLN A 312 -0.58 12.10 9.82
CA GLN A 312 -0.15 10.72 10.11
C GLN A 312 -1.34 9.78 10.35
N LEU A 313 -2.41 10.24 10.98
CA LEU A 313 -3.66 9.47 11.10
C LEU A 313 -4.34 9.26 9.73
N ILE A 314 -4.31 10.27 8.86
CA ILE A 314 -4.76 10.13 7.47
C ILE A 314 -3.95 9.07 6.74
N ILE A 315 -2.62 9.02 6.92
CA ILE A 315 -1.76 7.97 6.36
C ILE A 315 -2.20 6.59 6.86
N VAL A 316 -2.45 6.42 8.18
CA VAL A 316 -2.94 5.14 8.73
C VAL A 316 -4.22 4.71 8.02
N PHE A 317 -5.17 5.61 7.90
CA PHE A 317 -6.46 5.30 7.29
C PHE A 317 -6.32 5.01 5.79
N THR A 318 -5.64 5.87 5.04
CA THR A 318 -5.50 5.73 3.58
C THR A 318 -4.64 4.55 3.18
N ALA A 319 -3.55 4.26 3.89
CA ALA A 319 -2.73 3.07 3.66
C ALA A 319 -3.51 1.79 3.96
N THR A 320 -4.35 1.78 5.00
CA THR A 320 -5.26 0.65 5.28
C THR A 320 -6.25 0.46 4.14
N MET A 321 -6.89 1.52 3.67
CA MET A 321 -7.85 1.43 2.56
C MET A 321 -7.17 1.05 1.23
N ALA A 322 -6.00 1.62 0.96
CA ALA A 322 -5.20 1.29 -0.21
C ALA A 322 -4.75 -0.17 -0.21
N SER A 323 -4.42 -0.73 0.96
CA SER A 323 -4.04 -2.13 1.09
C SER A 323 -5.20 -3.07 0.78
N ILE A 324 -6.41 -2.77 1.26
CA ILE A 324 -7.62 -3.55 0.95
C ILE A 324 -7.94 -3.52 -0.55
N GLY A 325 -7.66 -2.40 -1.22
CA GLY A 325 -7.88 -2.24 -2.67
C GLY A 325 -6.72 -2.69 -3.55
N SER A 326 -5.60 -3.09 -2.96
CA SER A 326 -4.41 -3.47 -3.70
C SER A 326 -4.56 -4.84 -4.35
N ALA A 327 -4.10 -4.98 -5.59
CA ALA A 327 -3.98 -6.28 -6.22
C ALA A 327 -2.80 -7.06 -5.62
N ALA A 328 -2.98 -8.37 -5.45
CA ALA A 328 -1.92 -9.25 -4.91
C ALA A 328 -0.85 -9.62 -5.97
N VAL A 329 -0.36 -8.61 -6.69
CA VAL A 329 0.62 -8.72 -7.79
C VAL A 329 1.86 -7.88 -7.49
N PRO A 330 3.01 -8.19 -8.10
CA PRO A 330 4.25 -7.45 -7.88
C PRO A 330 4.09 -5.94 -8.11
N SER A 331 4.72 -5.14 -7.24
CA SER A 331 4.76 -3.67 -7.28
C SER A 331 3.40 -2.95 -7.19
N ALA A 332 2.30 -3.65 -6.91
CA ALA A 332 0.99 -3.00 -6.72
C ALA A 332 0.99 -1.99 -5.56
N GLY A 333 1.75 -2.27 -4.50
CA GLY A 333 1.91 -1.38 -3.36
C GLY A 333 2.50 -0.01 -3.71
N LEU A 334 3.38 0.05 -4.72
CA LEU A 334 3.96 1.30 -5.21
C LEU A 334 2.91 2.17 -5.90
N ILE A 335 2.02 1.57 -6.69
CA ILE A 335 0.93 2.30 -7.36
C ILE A 335 -0.03 2.86 -6.31
N MET A 336 -0.38 2.06 -5.31
CA MET A 336 -1.26 2.50 -4.23
C MET A 336 -0.63 3.58 -3.34
N LEU A 337 0.70 3.68 -3.29
CA LEU A 337 1.41 4.75 -2.58
C LEU A 337 1.07 6.14 -3.14
N ILE A 338 0.74 6.26 -4.43
CA ILE A 338 0.26 7.51 -5.05
C ILE A 338 -0.94 8.06 -4.27
N ILE A 339 -1.89 7.20 -3.92
CA ILE A 339 -3.12 7.57 -3.20
C ILE A 339 -2.78 8.09 -1.79
N VAL A 340 -1.83 7.44 -1.12
CA VAL A 340 -1.43 7.83 0.23
C VAL A 340 -0.68 9.15 0.22
N LEU A 341 0.20 9.40 -0.77
CA LEU A 341 0.88 10.67 -0.95
C LEU A 341 -0.12 11.82 -1.22
N ASP A 342 -1.04 11.61 -2.15
CA ASP A 342 -2.05 12.60 -2.52
C ASP A 342 -2.96 12.96 -1.35
N SER A 343 -3.31 11.98 -0.50
CA SER A 343 -4.17 12.18 0.67
C SER A 343 -3.61 13.15 1.72
N VAL A 344 -2.30 13.32 1.75
CA VAL A 344 -1.60 14.25 2.66
C VAL A 344 -1.03 15.47 1.94
N GLY A 345 -1.36 15.65 0.65
CA GLY A 345 -0.96 16.81 -0.15
C GLY A 345 0.50 16.80 -0.61
N LEU A 346 1.10 15.61 -0.74
CA LEU A 346 2.44 15.43 -1.26
C LEU A 346 2.42 15.09 -2.76
N ASN A 347 3.49 15.45 -3.47
CA ASN A 347 3.57 15.20 -4.91
C ASN A 347 3.71 13.70 -5.22
N PRO A 348 2.74 13.07 -5.91
CA PRO A 348 2.79 11.66 -6.26
C PRO A 348 3.99 11.27 -7.14
N ALA A 349 4.56 12.21 -7.91
CA ALA A 349 5.73 11.95 -8.76
C ALA A 349 6.99 11.54 -7.96
N TRP A 350 7.03 11.82 -6.65
CA TRP A 350 8.15 11.45 -5.79
C TRP A 350 8.33 9.93 -5.62
N ILE A 351 7.35 9.12 -5.99
CA ILE A 351 7.51 7.66 -6.01
C ILE A 351 8.70 7.22 -6.86
N SER A 352 9.07 8.01 -7.88
CA SER A 352 10.24 7.74 -8.73
C SER A 352 11.54 7.59 -7.96
N ILE A 353 11.66 8.26 -6.81
CA ILE A 353 12.84 8.19 -5.93
C ILE A 353 12.96 6.82 -5.26
N ILE A 354 11.82 6.21 -4.90
CA ILE A 354 11.77 4.92 -4.19
C ILE A 354 11.82 3.74 -5.16
N PHE A 355 11.45 3.94 -6.42
CA PHE A 355 11.34 2.91 -7.43
C PHE A 355 12.57 1.99 -7.55
N PRO A 356 13.84 2.49 -7.42
CA PRO A 356 15.05 1.66 -7.50
C PRO A 356 15.09 0.49 -6.53
N VAL A 357 14.54 0.68 -5.35
CA VAL A 357 14.60 -0.30 -4.24
C VAL A 357 13.29 -1.06 -4.05
N ASP A 358 12.22 -0.65 -4.74
CA ASP A 358 10.88 -1.20 -4.55
C ASP A 358 10.85 -2.72 -4.76
N ARG A 359 11.52 -3.24 -5.78
CA ARG A 359 11.47 -4.67 -6.10
C ARG A 359 11.98 -5.55 -4.96
N ILE A 360 13.09 -5.17 -4.32
CA ILE A 360 13.66 -5.93 -3.19
C ILE A 360 12.73 -5.83 -1.98
N LEU A 361 12.23 -4.63 -1.71
CA LEU A 361 11.31 -4.42 -0.60
C LEU A 361 9.97 -5.15 -0.82
N ASP A 362 9.50 -5.27 -2.06
CA ASP A 362 8.28 -5.97 -2.42
C ASP A 362 8.36 -7.48 -2.12
N MET A 363 9.51 -8.09 -2.41
CA MET A 363 9.78 -9.49 -2.00
C MET A 363 9.64 -9.66 -0.49
N CYS A 364 10.25 -8.77 0.30
CA CYS A 364 10.18 -8.81 1.77
C CYS A 364 8.77 -8.52 2.30
N ARG A 365 8.05 -7.56 1.72
CA ARG A 365 6.67 -7.22 2.08
C ARG A 365 5.73 -8.40 1.88
N THR A 366 5.88 -9.11 0.78
CA THR A 366 5.04 -10.27 0.46
C THR A 366 5.22 -11.40 1.46
N VAL A 367 6.44 -11.60 1.98
CA VAL A 367 6.68 -12.55 3.08
C VAL A 367 5.91 -12.17 4.32
N VAL A 368 5.88 -10.88 4.68
CA VAL A 368 5.09 -10.37 5.82
C VAL A 368 3.60 -10.61 5.61
N ASN A 369 3.06 -10.28 4.43
CA ASN A 369 1.66 -10.48 4.11
C ASN A 369 1.24 -11.95 4.28
N VAL A 370 1.98 -12.87 3.66
CA VAL A 370 1.70 -14.31 3.72
C VAL A 370 1.85 -14.87 5.15
N THR A 371 2.82 -14.36 5.92
CA THR A 371 2.99 -14.74 7.33
C THR A 371 1.83 -14.25 8.19
N GLY A 372 1.36 -13.03 7.94
CA GLY A 372 0.16 -12.47 8.56
C GLY A 372 -1.10 -13.27 8.25
N ASP A 373 -1.28 -13.67 7.00
CA ASP A 373 -2.40 -14.53 6.57
C ASP A 373 -2.42 -15.85 7.33
N ALA A 374 -1.27 -16.52 7.44
CA ALA A 374 -1.14 -17.77 8.18
C ALA A 374 -1.41 -17.59 9.68
N THR A 375 -0.96 -16.46 10.24
CA THR A 375 -1.18 -16.10 11.64
C THR A 375 -2.67 -15.90 11.93
N VAL A 376 -3.32 -15.01 11.17
CA VAL A 376 -4.75 -14.72 11.35
C VAL A 376 -5.61 -15.96 11.12
N CYS A 377 -5.28 -16.77 10.11
CA CYS A 377 -5.98 -18.02 9.84
C CYS A 377 -5.91 -18.98 11.05
N SER A 378 -4.76 -19.11 11.69
CA SER A 378 -4.57 -19.95 12.87
C SER A 378 -5.30 -19.38 14.10
N VAL A 379 -5.33 -18.07 14.26
CA VAL A 379 -6.08 -17.40 15.34
C VAL A 379 -7.59 -17.60 15.16
N VAL A 380 -8.10 -17.42 13.95
CA VAL A 380 -9.53 -17.61 13.65
C VAL A 380 -9.96 -19.05 13.90
N GLU A 381 -9.14 -20.05 13.56
CA GLU A 381 -9.42 -21.47 13.90
C GLU A 381 -9.61 -21.64 15.41
N THR A 382 -8.69 -21.08 16.21
CA THR A 382 -8.78 -21.19 17.68
C THR A 382 -10.00 -20.45 18.25
N LEU A 383 -10.43 -19.36 17.62
CA LEU A 383 -11.61 -18.60 18.04
C LEU A 383 -12.94 -19.23 17.58
N GLU A 384 -12.91 -20.19 16.66
CA GLU A 384 -14.06 -20.91 16.12
C GLU A 384 -14.19 -22.36 16.69
N SER A 385 -13.10 -22.90 17.26
CA SER A 385 -13.09 -24.16 18.03
C SER A 385 -13.60 -23.95 19.43
#